data_6205557671302e36e166d06f228de6cf
#
_entry.id   6205557671302e36e166d06f228de6cf
#
_cell.length_a   1.000
_cell.length_b   1.000
_cell.length_c   1.000
_cell.angle_alpha   90.00
_cell.angle_beta   90.00
_cell.angle_gamma   90.00
#
_symmetry.space_group_name_H-M   'P 1'
#
loop_
_entity.id
_entity.type
_entity.pdbx_description
1 polymer ?
#
loop_
_entity_poly.entity_id
_entity_poly.type
_entity_poly.pdbx_seq_one_letter_code
_entity_poly.pdbx_strand_id
1 'polypeptide(L)'
;MARAGAGSRARSSARPGVTSLDLVEADHSALTCARANVTDPRAAFHWADATRWAPAAPLDAVIMNPPFHSGRRADPALGRAFIEAAARVLAPHGQLWLVANRHLPYETALDTLFRDTTEIGGDARFKILHAARKRR
;
A
#
# COMPACT_ATOMS: atom_id res chain seq x y z
N MET A 1 -4.90 -2.03 2.12
CA MET A 1 -4.76 -1.87 0.66
C MET A 1 -3.55 -2.66 0.22
N ALA A 2 -3.74 -3.81 -0.37
CA ALA A 2 -2.65 -4.58 -0.94
C ALA A 2 -2.67 -4.38 -2.45
N ARG A 3 -1.64 -3.81 -3.05
CA ARG A 3 -1.45 -3.81 -4.49
C ARG A 3 -0.70 -5.08 -4.87
N ALA A 4 -1.33 -5.98 -5.62
CA ALA A 4 -0.64 -7.04 -6.32
C ALA A 4 -0.10 -6.46 -7.64
N GLY A 5 1.19 -6.08 -7.66
CA GLY A 5 1.90 -5.86 -8.91
C GLY A 5 2.00 -7.18 -9.67
N ALA A 6 2.02 -7.13 -11.01
CA ALA A 6 2.17 -8.31 -11.86
C ALA A 6 3.40 -9.14 -11.41
N GLY A 7 3.17 -10.36 -10.91
CA GLY A 7 4.19 -11.31 -10.48
C GLY A 7 4.32 -11.57 -8.98
N SER A 8 3.71 -10.79 -8.10
CA SER A 8 3.75 -11.05 -6.66
C SER A 8 2.51 -11.85 -6.26
N ARG A 9 2.69 -13.13 -5.96
CA ARG A 9 1.66 -13.92 -5.28
C ARG A 9 1.37 -13.25 -3.94
N ALA A 10 0.14 -12.78 -3.75
CA ALA A 10 -0.31 -12.21 -2.48
C ALA A 10 -0.33 -13.30 -1.38
N ARG A 11 0.82 -13.57 -0.78
CA ARG A 11 0.94 -14.56 0.31
C ARG A 11 0.34 -14.06 1.64
N SER A 12 -0.03 -12.78 1.71
CA SER A 12 -0.62 -12.21 2.93
C SER A 12 -2.00 -12.80 3.25
N SER A 13 -2.77 -13.20 2.23
CA SER A 13 -4.08 -13.81 2.42
C SER A 13 -4.03 -15.20 3.07
N ALA A 14 -2.90 -15.90 2.97
CA ALA A 14 -2.73 -17.22 3.58
C ALA A 14 -2.49 -17.18 5.10
N ARG A 15 -2.34 -15.99 5.73
CA ARG A 15 -2.11 -15.87 7.18
C ARG A 15 -3.42 -16.03 7.96
N PRO A 16 -3.47 -16.89 8.98
CA PRO A 16 -4.70 -17.15 9.77
C PRO A 16 -5.28 -15.92 10.46
N GLY A 17 -4.45 -14.94 10.83
CA GLY A 17 -4.87 -13.71 11.51
C GLY A 17 -5.52 -12.66 10.60
N VAL A 18 -5.48 -12.83 9.28
CA VAL A 18 -6.13 -11.90 8.33
C VAL A 18 -7.59 -12.35 8.15
N THR A 19 -8.53 -11.49 8.49
CA THR A 19 -9.98 -11.76 8.40
C THR A 19 -10.61 -11.22 7.10
N SER A 20 -10.04 -10.17 6.52
CA SER A 20 -10.48 -9.58 5.26
C SER A 20 -9.29 -8.98 4.52
N LEU A 21 -9.40 -8.86 3.20
CA LEU A 21 -8.39 -8.29 2.32
C LEU A 21 -9.07 -7.43 1.25
N ASP A 22 -8.78 -6.15 1.23
CA ASP A 22 -9.25 -5.23 0.19
C ASP A 22 -8.11 -4.99 -0.82
N LEU A 23 -8.33 -5.34 -2.09
CA LEU A 23 -7.43 -5.05 -3.20
C LEU A 23 -8.00 -3.87 -3.99
N VAL A 24 -7.30 -2.75 -3.96
CA VAL A 24 -7.71 -1.51 -4.64
C VAL A 24 -6.76 -1.23 -5.78
N GLU A 25 -7.30 -1.12 -6.99
CA GLU A 25 -6.52 -0.91 -8.22
C GLU A 25 -7.29 -0.02 -9.19
N ALA A 26 -6.63 1.01 -9.72
CA ALA A 26 -7.20 1.93 -10.70
C ALA A 26 -7.10 1.39 -12.13
N ASP A 27 -6.11 0.54 -12.42
CA ASP A 27 -5.96 -0.12 -13.71
C ASP A 27 -6.86 -1.36 -13.77
N HIS A 28 -7.81 -1.35 -14.70
CA HIS A 28 -8.77 -2.44 -14.86
C HIS A 28 -8.11 -3.76 -15.26
N SER A 29 -7.07 -3.71 -16.10
CA SER A 29 -6.34 -4.92 -16.53
C SER A 29 -5.57 -5.54 -15.36
N ALA A 30 -4.92 -4.71 -14.53
CA ALA A 30 -4.24 -5.16 -13.33
C ALA A 30 -5.22 -5.75 -12.32
N LEU A 31 -6.41 -5.15 -12.15
CA LEU A 31 -7.46 -5.68 -11.29
C LEU A 31 -7.99 -7.03 -11.79
N THR A 32 -8.15 -7.20 -13.10
CA THR A 32 -8.54 -8.47 -13.71
C THR A 32 -7.49 -9.57 -13.43
N CYS A 33 -6.21 -9.25 -13.58
CA CYS A 33 -5.12 -10.17 -13.20
C CYS A 33 -5.14 -10.50 -11.71
N ALA A 34 -5.41 -9.51 -10.86
CA ALA A 34 -5.50 -9.74 -9.42
C ALA A 34 -6.64 -10.72 -9.08
N ARG A 35 -7.81 -10.58 -9.70
CA ARG A 35 -8.95 -11.50 -9.52
C ARG A 35 -8.64 -12.93 -9.96
N ALA A 36 -7.86 -13.10 -11.03
CA ALA A 36 -7.44 -14.41 -11.49
C ALA A 36 -6.40 -15.07 -10.57
N ASN A 37 -5.56 -14.27 -9.92
CA ASN A 37 -4.44 -14.77 -9.10
C ASN A 37 -4.76 -14.91 -7.61
N VAL A 38 -5.74 -14.17 -7.11
CA VAL A 38 -6.15 -14.18 -5.70
C VAL A 38 -7.53 -14.81 -5.59
N THR A 39 -7.57 -16.08 -5.22
CA THR A 39 -8.81 -16.87 -5.09
C THR A 39 -9.30 -17.00 -3.65
N ASP A 40 -8.65 -16.28 -2.72
CA ASP A 40 -9.02 -16.29 -1.30
C ASP A 40 -10.41 -15.65 -1.11
N PRO A 41 -11.38 -16.35 -0.47
CA PRO A 41 -12.75 -15.84 -0.28
C PRO A 41 -12.83 -14.60 0.62
N ARG A 42 -11.75 -14.26 1.37
CA ARG A 42 -11.66 -13.05 2.17
C ARG A 42 -11.33 -11.81 1.34
N ALA A 43 -10.96 -11.97 0.06
CA ALA A 43 -10.54 -10.89 -0.82
C ALA A 43 -11.74 -10.19 -1.46
N ALA A 44 -11.83 -8.88 -1.29
CA ALA A 44 -12.69 -7.98 -2.02
C ALA A 44 -11.86 -7.14 -3.00
N PHE A 45 -12.38 -6.93 -4.20
CA PHE A 45 -11.68 -6.24 -5.29
C PHE A 45 -12.39 -4.94 -5.63
N HIS A 46 -11.66 -3.83 -5.61
CA HIS A 46 -12.19 -2.49 -5.84
C HIS A 46 -11.50 -1.86 -7.05
N TRP A 47 -12.26 -1.58 -8.09
CA TRP A 47 -11.78 -0.75 -9.20
C TRP A 47 -11.94 0.71 -8.79
N ALA A 48 -10.90 1.28 -8.23
CA ALA A 48 -10.95 2.62 -7.64
C ALA A 48 -9.57 3.28 -7.60
N ASP A 49 -9.59 4.60 -7.54
CA ASP A 49 -8.40 5.40 -7.19
C ASP A 49 -8.10 5.23 -5.69
N ALA A 50 -6.97 4.61 -5.39
CA ALA A 50 -6.56 4.32 -4.02
C ALA A 50 -6.33 5.59 -3.18
N THR A 51 -6.04 6.75 -3.81
CA THR A 51 -5.89 8.01 -3.08
C THR A 51 -7.22 8.56 -2.58
N ARG A 52 -8.34 8.09 -3.09
CA ARG A 52 -9.70 8.53 -2.77
C ARG A 52 -10.57 7.44 -2.15
N TRP A 53 -10.20 6.19 -2.32
CA TRP A 53 -10.95 5.06 -1.78
C TRP A 53 -10.97 5.07 -0.25
N ALA A 54 -12.07 4.61 0.32
CA ALA A 54 -12.25 4.44 1.76
C ALA A 54 -12.91 3.09 2.06
N PRO A 55 -12.40 2.34 3.05
CA PRO A 55 -13.02 1.10 3.52
C PRO A 55 -14.26 1.40 4.37
N ALA A 56 -15.09 0.37 4.60
CA ALA A 56 -16.23 0.46 5.50
C ALA A 56 -15.82 0.65 6.97
N ALA A 57 -14.63 0.18 7.35
CA ALA A 57 -14.04 0.35 8.67
C ALA A 57 -12.53 0.59 8.56
N PRO A 58 -11.89 1.24 9.56
CA PRO A 58 -10.45 1.44 9.57
C PRO A 58 -9.67 0.13 9.45
N LEU A 59 -8.56 0.16 8.71
CA LEU A 59 -7.73 -1.01 8.43
C LEU A 59 -6.63 -1.20 9.48
N ASP A 60 -6.30 -2.45 9.79
CA ASP A 60 -5.17 -2.80 10.65
C ASP A 60 -3.83 -2.76 9.91
N ALA A 61 -3.86 -2.95 8.59
CA ALA A 61 -2.65 -3.00 7.78
C ALA A 61 -2.89 -2.44 6.37
N VAL A 62 -1.91 -1.72 5.87
CA VAL A 62 -1.81 -1.33 4.46
C VAL A 62 -0.47 -1.79 3.91
N ILE A 63 -0.49 -2.45 2.76
CA ILE A 63 0.70 -2.83 2.00
C ILE A 63 0.59 -2.17 0.64
N MET A 64 1.60 -1.40 0.22
CA MET A 64 1.56 -0.71 -1.06
C MET A 64 2.93 -0.61 -1.73
N ASN A 65 2.88 -0.49 -3.05
CA ASN A 65 3.97 -0.02 -3.88
C ASN A 65 3.41 1.14 -4.71
N PRO A 66 3.48 2.39 -4.22
CA PRO A 66 2.86 3.51 -4.90
C PRO A 66 3.54 3.77 -6.24
N PRO A 67 2.78 4.18 -7.26
CA PRO A 67 3.35 4.61 -8.52
C PRO A 67 4.23 5.85 -8.28
N PHE A 68 5.36 5.92 -8.97
CA PHE A 68 6.29 7.05 -8.89
C PHE A 68 6.37 7.85 -10.21
N HIS A 69 5.56 7.48 -11.20
CA HIS A 69 5.43 8.17 -12.48
C HIS A 69 3.98 8.57 -12.72
N SER A 70 3.78 9.84 -13.10
CA SER A 70 2.60 10.27 -13.84
C SER A 70 3.03 10.44 -15.31
N GLY A 71 2.71 9.44 -16.13
CA GLY A 71 3.21 9.37 -17.50
C GLY A 71 4.72 9.07 -17.56
N ARG A 72 5.50 9.95 -18.25
CA ARG A 72 6.95 9.77 -18.44
C ARG A 72 7.82 10.44 -17.36
N ARG A 73 7.25 11.22 -16.44
CA ARG A 73 7.98 11.95 -15.40
C ARG A 73 7.80 11.31 -14.04
N ALA A 74 8.88 11.32 -13.25
CA ALA A 74 8.80 10.99 -11.83
C ALA A 74 7.95 12.06 -11.12
N ASP A 75 6.97 11.60 -10.34
CA ASP A 75 6.06 12.45 -9.57
C ASP A 75 6.07 12.05 -8.09
N PRO A 76 6.97 12.64 -7.28
CA PRO A 76 7.03 12.37 -5.84
C PRO A 76 5.75 12.78 -5.10
N ALA A 77 4.99 13.74 -5.65
CA ALA A 77 3.72 14.19 -5.06
C ALA A 77 2.67 13.07 -5.11
N LEU A 78 2.67 12.28 -6.18
CA LEU A 78 1.77 11.13 -6.30
C LEU A 78 2.05 10.10 -5.20
N GLY A 79 3.31 9.76 -4.96
CA GLY A 79 3.66 8.82 -3.88
C GLY A 79 3.27 9.34 -2.49
N ARG A 80 3.43 10.64 -2.23
CA ARG A 80 2.95 11.26 -0.99
C ARG A 80 1.45 11.17 -0.84
N ALA A 81 0.68 11.43 -1.89
CA ALA A 81 -0.78 11.27 -1.88
C ALA A 81 -1.22 9.85 -1.50
N PHE A 82 -0.50 8.83 -1.97
CA PHE A 82 -0.73 7.43 -1.57
C PHE A 82 -0.41 7.19 -0.09
N ILE A 83 0.67 7.77 0.44
CA ILE A 83 1.04 7.66 1.86
C ILE A 83 -0.01 8.33 2.75
N GLU A 84 -0.48 9.52 2.38
CA GLU A 84 -1.56 10.23 3.08
C GLU A 84 -2.87 9.45 3.06
N ALA A 85 -3.23 8.86 1.91
CA ALA A 85 -4.41 8.03 1.78
C ALA A 85 -4.30 6.77 2.67
N ALA A 86 -3.14 6.12 2.71
CA ALA A 86 -2.90 4.98 3.59
C ALA A 86 -3.06 5.37 5.07
N ALA A 87 -2.47 6.48 5.49
CA ALA A 87 -2.63 6.99 6.85
C ALA A 87 -4.08 7.32 7.19
N ARG A 88 -4.85 7.84 6.22
CA ARG A 88 -6.28 8.14 6.43
C ARG A 88 -7.11 6.90 6.71
N VAL A 89 -6.89 5.80 5.96
CA VAL A 89 -7.68 4.58 6.08
C VAL A 89 -7.24 3.64 7.21
N LEU A 90 -6.03 3.81 7.74
CA LEU A 90 -5.52 3.02 8.85
C LEU A 90 -6.17 3.40 10.18
N ALA A 91 -6.42 2.39 11.00
CA ALA A 91 -6.73 2.54 12.42
C ALA A 91 -5.56 3.22 13.19
N PRO A 92 -5.77 3.77 14.39
CA PRO A 92 -4.69 4.38 15.17
C PRO A 92 -3.50 3.44 15.46
N HIS A 93 -3.76 2.14 15.63
CA HIS A 93 -2.75 1.08 15.82
C HIS A 93 -2.31 0.41 14.52
N GLY A 94 -2.89 0.82 13.39
CA GLY A 94 -2.63 0.24 12.09
C GLY A 94 -1.20 0.49 11.61
N GLN A 95 -0.73 -0.37 10.72
CA GLN A 95 0.63 -0.39 10.24
C GLN A 95 0.68 -0.28 8.71
N LEU A 96 1.69 0.39 8.21
CA LEU A 96 1.95 0.58 6.78
C LEU A 96 3.24 -0.12 6.38
N TRP A 97 3.20 -0.90 5.31
CA TRP A 97 4.38 -1.41 4.61
C TRP A 97 4.41 -0.83 3.20
N LEU A 98 5.55 -0.26 2.84
CA LEU A 98 5.75 0.47 1.60
C LEU A 98 7.01 -0.03 0.89
N VAL A 99 6.87 -0.46 -0.35
CA VAL A 99 8.01 -0.68 -1.25
C VAL A 99 8.20 0.55 -2.12
N ALA A 100 9.41 1.06 -2.22
CA ALA A 100 9.74 2.23 -3.04
C ALA A 100 11.11 2.12 -3.67
N ASN A 101 11.33 2.85 -4.76
CA ASN A 101 12.67 3.07 -5.28
C ASN A 101 13.53 3.80 -4.23
N ARG A 102 14.78 3.37 -4.07
CA ARG A 102 15.66 3.82 -3.00
C ARG A 102 15.89 5.34 -3.00
N HIS A 103 15.91 5.97 -4.16
CA HIS A 103 16.15 7.42 -4.27
C HIS A 103 14.91 8.28 -3.93
N LEU A 104 13.73 7.70 -3.74
CA LEU A 104 12.51 8.46 -3.41
C LEU A 104 12.47 8.78 -1.92
N PRO A 105 12.34 10.07 -1.52
CA PRO A 105 12.43 10.49 -0.11
C PRO A 105 11.09 10.34 0.63
N TYR A 106 10.53 9.13 0.67
CA TYR A 106 9.23 8.90 1.29
C TYR A 106 9.29 8.87 2.83
N GLU A 107 10.48 8.71 3.41
CA GLU A 107 10.69 8.77 4.85
C GLU A 107 10.15 10.08 5.46
N THR A 108 10.44 11.20 4.80
CA THR A 108 9.95 12.51 5.25
C THR A 108 8.43 12.58 5.32
N ALA A 109 7.73 12.04 4.31
CA ALA A 109 6.27 12.00 4.31
C ALA A 109 5.73 11.05 5.40
N LEU A 110 6.38 9.91 5.62
CA LEU A 110 6.02 8.96 6.66
C LEU A 110 6.21 9.56 8.06
N ASP A 111 7.33 10.26 8.31
CA ASP A 111 7.66 10.87 9.61
C ASP A 111 6.67 11.98 10.01
N THR A 112 6.02 12.64 9.04
CA THR A 112 4.96 13.61 9.35
C THR A 112 3.66 12.94 9.83
N LEU A 113 3.39 11.71 9.39
CA LEU A 113 2.13 11.01 9.62
C LEU A 113 2.22 9.90 10.67
N PHE A 114 3.41 9.35 10.88
CA PHE A 114 3.65 8.26 11.82
C PHE A 114 4.74 8.64 12.83
N ARG A 115 4.73 7.99 13.99
CA ARG A 115 5.76 8.20 15.03
C ARG A 115 6.98 7.32 14.82
N ASP A 116 6.76 6.16 14.24
CA ASP A 116 7.80 5.17 13.98
C ASP A 116 7.86 4.92 12.47
N THR A 117 9.02 5.19 11.89
CA THR A 117 9.36 4.88 10.50
C THR A 117 10.71 4.18 10.48
N THR A 118 10.78 3.02 9.82
CA THR A 118 12.00 2.21 9.78
C THR A 118 12.14 1.56 8.40
N GLU A 119 13.35 1.58 7.85
CA GLU A 119 13.69 0.73 6.71
C GLU A 119 13.94 -0.69 7.24
N ILE A 120 13.16 -1.66 6.77
CA ILE A 120 13.19 -3.05 7.23
C ILE A 120 13.80 -4.02 6.21
N GLY A 121 14.18 -3.54 5.03
CA GLY A 121 14.78 -4.36 3.99
C GLY A 121 14.90 -3.62 2.66
N GLY A 122 15.39 -4.33 1.68
CA GLY A 122 15.57 -3.81 0.32
C GLY A 122 16.87 -4.27 -0.32
N ASP A 123 17.21 -3.65 -1.44
CA ASP A 123 18.44 -3.85 -2.19
C ASP A 123 19.00 -2.52 -2.71
N ALA A 124 19.90 -2.54 -3.70
CA ALA A 124 20.47 -1.34 -4.30
C ALA A 124 19.45 -0.45 -5.02
N ARG A 125 18.31 -1.01 -5.46
CA ARG A 125 17.28 -0.31 -6.24
C ARG A 125 16.03 0.02 -5.44
N PHE A 126 15.65 -0.85 -4.51
CA PHE A 126 14.42 -0.75 -3.74
C PHE A 126 14.71 -0.76 -2.24
N LYS A 127 13.83 -0.10 -1.51
CA LYS A 127 13.76 -0.14 -0.05
C LYS A 127 12.37 -0.54 0.40
N ILE A 128 12.29 -1.20 1.55
CA ILE A 128 11.03 -1.54 2.20
C ILE A 128 10.95 -0.74 3.49
N LEU A 129 9.97 0.14 3.56
CA LEU A 129 9.70 0.98 4.72
C LEU A 129 8.51 0.43 5.49
N HIS A 130 8.63 0.45 6.80
CA HIS A 130 7.56 0.15 7.74
C HIS A 130 7.26 1.40 8.57
N ALA A 131 5.97 1.73 8.71
CA ALA A 131 5.53 2.82 9.55
C ALA A 131 4.39 2.39 10.48
N ALA A 132 4.43 2.87 11.72
CA ALA A 132 3.49 2.53 12.76
C ALA A 132 3.20 3.72 13.68
N ARG A 133 2.19 3.58 14.56
CA ARG A 133 1.75 4.60 15.50
C ARG A 133 1.40 5.93 14.80
N LYS A 134 0.30 5.90 14.05
CA LYS A 134 -0.22 7.11 13.37
C LYS A 134 -0.30 8.30 14.33
N ARG A 135 0.18 9.47 13.88
CA ARG A 135 0.01 10.73 14.63
C ARG A 135 -1.47 11.15 14.58
N ARG A 136 -1.93 11.75 15.65
CA ARG A 136 -3.28 12.33 15.73
C ARG A 136 -3.31 13.69 15.05
#